data_4784abe131b8c28997d737ccb5068f95
#
_entry.id   4784abe131b8c28997d737ccb5068f95
#
_cell.length_a   1.000
_cell.length_b   1.000
_cell.length_c   1.000
_cell.angle_alpha   90.00
_cell.angle_beta   90.00
_cell.angle_gamma   90.00
#
_symmetry.space_group_name_H-M   'P 1'
#
loop_
_entity.id
_entity.type
_entity.pdbx_description
1 polymer ?
#
loop_
_entity_poly.entity_id
_entity_poly.type
_entity_poly.pdbx_seq_one_letter_code
_entity_poly.pdbx_strand_id
1 'polypeptide(L)'
;MSGGTLNPNLRTKHRMDFQKALQPLLQNEVFIFSSEHGKKGVTDTNLIRLKNQITKADDVKVKSNYNIMTGRGDIADVDLDSDETRLLADEFLNPTGVEFGRSAHKGRSHRLYKVLDLDKKKHTKKAYTFRDNPDDTTIIELRANNHYTMCSGSYDDGDTAIFNKSGKPAEITWDQLHKQVAMTGVASIMLRKARTADPHNEFYKYMAGAFKQHKLSEDDAKKIFEVVLAKTNCADCKESERMAQLKSVYKLEKTEQTGLPTIVKKWKWSDNEKDDLKKLLYAITGRHALPIQTNDFVKRIAYMMKQKKYYDLQDKEMYDAEAIDVKYAKDFRDQKYTPLSFWKKHPDSAVCVDFTYKPMTKERFVHVEKKLMINVYEEHDLKPDPKVDTDLYEALVKHVIPHDECRKHFL
;
A
#
# COMPACT_ATOMS: atom_id res chain seq x y z
N MET A 1 -14.23 -8.99 38.65
CA MET A 1 -13.03 -9.42 37.89
C MET A 1 -11.82 -8.83 38.58
N SER A 2 -11.03 -9.67 39.26
CA SER A 2 -9.85 -9.26 40.03
C SER A 2 -8.73 -8.92 39.07
N GLY A 3 -8.42 -7.62 38.91
CA GLY A 3 -7.24 -7.17 38.19
C GLY A 3 -5.98 -7.76 38.85
N GLY A 4 -5.38 -8.74 38.19
CA GLY A 4 -4.15 -9.38 38.63
C GLY A 4 -3.03 -8.35 38.74
N THR A 5 -2.69 -7.97 39.96
CA THR A 5 -1.52 -7.12 40.22
C THR A 5 -0.26 -7.91 39.94
N LEU A 6 0.45 -7.56 38.87
CA LEU A 6 1.78 -8.11 38.58
C LEU A 6 2.70 -8.00 39.80
N ASN A 7 3.47 -9.06 40.06
CA ASN A 7 4.47 -9.11 41.10
C ASN A 7 5.39 -7.88 41.05
N PRO A 8 5.60 -7.15 42.19
CA PRO A 8 6.44 -5.94 42.25
C PRO A 8 7.86 -6.13 41.66
N ASN A 9 8.44 -7.30 41.84
CA ASN A 9 9.78 -7.64 41.34
C ASN A 9 9.81 -7.70 39.81
N LEU A 10 8.75 -8.22 39.18
CA LEU A 10 8.61 -8.24 37.70
C LEU A 10 8.48 -6.83 37.15
N ARG A 11 7.73 -5.96 37.80
CA ARG A 11 7.58 -4.54 37.40
C ARG A 11 8.91 -3.79 37.44
N THR A 12 9.73 -4.03 38.46
CA THR A 12 11.06 -3.40 38.60
C THR A 12 12.00 -3.88 37.50
N LYS A 13 12.00 -5.17 37.20
CA LYS A 13 12.80 -5.75 36.09
C LYS A 13 12.40 -5.16 34.75
N HIS A 14 11.12 -5.13 34.40
CA HIS A 14 10.62 -4.55 33.16
C HIS A 14 11.00 -3.08 33.01
N ARG A 15 10.96 -2.31 34.09
CA ARG A 15 11.41 -0.91 34.10
C ARG A 15 12.88 -0.79 33.74
N MET A 16 13.76 -1.58 34.36
CA MET A 16 15.20 -1.55 34.10
C MET A 16 15.53 -1.98 32.67
N ASP A 17 14.84 -2.99 32.16
CA ASP A 17 15.01 -3.45 30.78
C ASP A 17 14.55 -2.38 29.79
N PHE A 18 13.44 -1.69 30.07
CA PHE A 18 12.97 -0.59 29.25
C PHE A 18 13.90 0.62 29.31
N GLN A 19 14.43 0.99 30.49
CA GLN A 19 15.40 2.08 30.61
C GLN A 19 16.66 1.83 29.80
N LYS A 20 17.15 0.58 29.75
CA LYS A 20 18.28 0.18 28.89
C LYS A 20 17.94 0.30 27.39
N ALA A 21 16.72 -0.11 27.02
CA ALA A 21 16.24 -0.03 25.64
C ALA A 21 16.00 1.42 25.18
N LEU A 22 15.66 2.32 26.10
CA LEU A 22 15.26 3.69 25.81
C LEU A 22 16.42 4.56 25.30
N GLN A 23 17.62 4.41 25.85
CA GLN A 23 18.75 5.26 25.51
C GLN A 23 19.11 5.23 24.01
N PRO A 24 19.26 4.07 23.36
CA PRO A 24 19.47 4.01 21.92
C PRO A 24 18.34 4.62 21.09
N LEU A 25 17.09 4.47 21.54
CA LEU A 25 15.94 5.05 20.85
C LEU A 25 15.94 6.56 20.87
N LEU A 26 16.20 7.17 22.02
CA LEU A 26 16.30 8.63 22.16
C LEU A 26 17.48 9.20 21.34
N GLN A 27 18.62 8.52 21.29
CA GLN A 27 19.77 8.90 20.47
C GLN A 27 19.46 8.88 18.95
N ASN A 28 18.48 8.08 18.53
CA ASN A 28 18.02 7.99 17.15
C ASN A 28 16.72 8.79 16.91
N GLU A 29 16.42 9.79 17.74
CA GLU A 29 15.31 10.73 17.60
C GLU A 29 13.92 10.07 17.60
N VAL A 30 13.80 8.87 18.16
CA VAL A 30 12.52 8.19 18.33
C VAL A 30 11.70 8.94 19.37
N PHE A 31 10.54 9.44 18.99
CA PHE A 31 9.67 10.17 19.90
C PHE A 31 8.88 9.19 20.77
N ILE A 32 9.10 9.26 22.10
CA ILE A 32 8.47 8.41 23.08
C ILE A 32 7.70 9.27 24.08
N PHE A 33 6.50 8.82 24.45
CA PHE A 33 5.68 9.49 25.44
C PHE A 33 5.03 8.48 26.40
N SER A 34 4.73 8.91 27.62
CA SER A 34 4.02 8.10 28.61
C SER A 34 2.50 8.24 28.46
N SER A 35 1.79 7.15 28.79
CA SER A 35 0.33 7.12 28.96
C SER A 35 -0.04 6.45 30.29
N GLU A 36 -1.31 6.54 30.67
CA GLU A 36 -1.81 5.85 31.85
C GLU A 36 -1.69 4.33 31.72
N HIS A 37 -1.43 3.66 32.83
CA HIS A 37 -1.37 2.20 32.90
C HIS A 37 -2.71 1.57 32.46
N GLY A 38 -2.67 0.52 31.65
CA GLY A 38 -3.85 -0.18 31.11
C GLY A 38 -4.54 0.53 29.95
N LYS A 39 -4.13 1.75 29.55
CA LYS A 39 -4.70 2.43 28.38
C LYS A 39 -3.78 2.36 27.18
N LYS A 40 -4.29 1.88 26.05
CA LYS A 40 -3.66 2.04 24.76
C LYS A 40 -3.74 3.51 24.33
N GLY A 41 -2.64 4.24 24.50
CA GLY A 41 -2.50 5.60 24.02
C GLY A 41 -3.19 6.66 24.86
N VAL A 42 -3.14 7.89 24.39
CA VAL A 42 -3.79 9.06 24.96
C VAL A 42 -4.92 9.45 24.02
N THR A 43 -6.12 9.53 24.52
CA THR A 43 -7.32 9.90 23.75
C THR A 43 -7.29 11.33 23.23
N ASP A 44 -6.26 12.11 23.56
CA ASP A 44 -6.27 13.53 23.26
C ASP A 44 -4.96 14.08 22.67
N THR A 45 -5.16 15.00 21.82
CA THR A 45 -4.33 15.98 21.13
C THR A 45 -2.79 15.83 21.20
N ASN A 46 -2.14 16.19 20.11
CA ASN A 46 -0.67 16.32 19.99
C ASN A 46 -0.01 17.09 21.16
N LEU A 47 -0.73 17.96 21.84
CA LEU A 47 -0.25 18.75 22.99
C LEU A 47 -0.02 17.90 24.25
N ILE A 48 -0.91 16.93 24.55
CA ILE A 48 -0.74 16.06 25.72
C ILE A 48 0.44 15.10 25.50
N ARG A 49 0.60 14.61 24.27
CA ARG A 49 1.75 13.75 23.89
C ARG A 49 3.08 14.49 24.05
N LEU A 50 3.13 15.77 23.68
CA LEU A 50 4.32 16.63 23.86
C LEU A 50 4.64 16.86 25.33
N LYS A 51 3.63 17.10 26.18
CA LYS A 51 3.83 17.27 27.65
C LYS A 51 4.33 16.01 28.33
N ASN A 52 3.96 14.84 27.80
CA ASN A 52 4.34 13.54 28.36
C ASN A 52 5.55 12.92 27.64
N GLN A 53 6.28 13.70 26.83
CA GLN A 53 7.47 13.24 26.13
C GLN A 53 8.55 12.81 27.12
N ILE A 54 9.17 11.68 26.84
CA ILE A 54 10.33 11.17 27.55
C ILE A 54 11.59 11.68 26.83
N THR A 55 12.43 12.41 27.54
CA THR A 55 13.66 12.99 26.98
C THR A 55 14.91 12.30 27.53
N LYS A 56 14.81 11.62 28.66
CA LYS A 56 15.88 10.86 29.30
C LYS A 56 15.36 9.61 30.00
N ALA A 57 16.24 8.64 30.20
CA ALA A 57 15.88 7.36 30.80
C ALA A 57 15.33 7.50 32.24
N ASP A 58 15.75 8.51 32.96
CA ASP A 58 15.31 8.78 34.34
C ASP A 58 13.84 9.25 34.42
N ASP A 59 13.27 9.74 33.32
CA ASP A 59 11.86 10.15 33.27
C ASP A 59 10.88 8.97 33.34
N VAL A 60 11.39 7.73 33.30
CA VAL A 60 10.56 6.50 33.30
C VAL A 60 9.94 6.22 34.66
N LYS A 61 8.60 6.20 34.71
CA LYS A 61 7.81 5.91 35.93
C LYS A 61 7.33 4.46 35.94
N VAL A 62 7.26 3.85 37.12
CA VAL A 62 6.92 2.43 37.33
C VAL A 62 5.49 2.07 36.90
N LYS A 63 4.56 3.02 36.91
CA LYS A 63 3.13 2.79 36.68
C LYS A 63 2.63 3.43 35.36
N SER A 64 3.47 3.54 34.35
CA SER A 64 3.07 4.13 33.08
C SER A 64 3.29 3.16 31.94
N ASN A 65 2.44 3.24 30.92
CA ASN A 65 2.70 2.66 29.63
C ASN A 65 3.50 3.66 28.77
N TYR A 66 4.30 3.17 27.87
CA TYR A 66 5.13 3.99 26.98
C TYR A 66 4.82 3.67 25.53
N ASN A 67 4.71 4.72 24.75
CA ASN A 67 4.32 4.63 23.34
C ASN A 67 5.35 5.35 22.48
N ILE A 68 5.61 4.78 21.32
CA ILE A 68 6.37 5.42 20.23
C ILE A 68 5.39 6.13 19.30
N MET A 69 5.69 7.37 18.93
CA MET A 69 4.90 8.13 17.95
C MET A 69 5.56 8.05 16.58
N THR A 70 4.86 7.49 15.61
CA THR A 70 5.32 7.40 14.23
C THR A 70 5.19 8.74 13.49
N GLY A 71 6.01 8.93 12.46
CA GLY A 71 6.09 10.16 11.68
C GLY A 71 6.93 11.27 12.31
N ARG A 72 7.29 11.17 13.59
CA ARG A 72 8.31 12.02 14.19
C ARG A 72 9.67 11.35 14.09
N GLY A 73 10.73 12.15 13.76
CA GLY A 73 12.04 11.58 13.41
C GLY A 73 12.01 10.64 12.22
N ASP A 74 10.96 10.78 11.37
CA ASP A 74 10.69 9.96 10.19
C ASP A 74 10.59 8.45 10.48
N ILE A 75 10.15 8.13 11.70
CA ILE A 75 9.96 6.75 12.17
C ILE A 75 8.65 6.17 11.65
N ALA A 76 8.74 4.98 11.07
CA ALA A 76 7.60 4.12 10.74
C ALA A 76 7.65 2.83 11.56
N ASP A 77 6.47 2.28 11.87
CA ASP A 77 6.28 1.01 12.58
C ASP A 77 5.58 0.01 11.65
N VAL A 78 6.17 -1.16 11.51
CA VAL A 78 5.53 -2.33 10.87
C VAL A 78 4.97 -3.21 11.98
N ASP A 79 3.64 -3.29 12.05
CA ASP A 79 2.88 -4.11 13.01
C ASP A 79 2.49 -5.45 12.38
N LEU A 80 2.99 -6.53 12.95
CA LEU A 80 2.84 -7.91 12.48
C LEU A 80 1.71 -8.59 13.27
N ASP A 81 0.48 -8.37 12.84
CA ASP A 81 -0.72 -8.77 13.58
C ASP A 81 -1.05 -10.26 13.51
N SER A 82 -0.49 -11.03 12.57
CA SER A 82 -0.74 -12.45 12.42
C SER A 82 0.50 -13.32 12.71
N ASP A 83 0.28 -14.60 13.04
CA ASP A 83 1.37 -15.56 13.24
C ASP A 83 2.19 -15.77 11.97
N GLU A 84 1.52 -15.80 10.81
CA GLU A 84 2.17 -15.94 9.52
C GLU A 84 3.09 -14.75 9.24
N THR A 85 2.65 -13.50 9.51
CA THR A 85 3.50 -12.33 9.27
C THR A 85 4.70 -12.30 10.20
N ARG A 86 4.54 -12.69 11.47
CA ARG A 86 5.67 -12.84 12.41
C ARG A 86 6.66 -13.93 11.98
N LEU A 87 6.16 -15.03 11.43
CA LEU A 87 6.98 -16.13 10.93
C LEU A 87 7.77 -15.74 9.68
N LEU A 88 7.18 -14.92 8.81
CA LEU A 88 7.71 -14.57 7.49
C LEU A 88 8.47 -13.24 7.46
N ALA A 89 8.39 -12.44 8.52
CA ALA A 89 8.95 -11.09 8.55
C ALA A 89 10.44 -11.02 8.24
N ASP A 90 11.24 -11.99 8.73
CA ASP A 90 12.69 -12.02 8.50
C ASP A 90 13.08 -12.34 7.04
N GLU A 91 12.17 -12.91 6.27
CA GLU A 91 12.38 -13.28 4.87
C GLU A 91 12.16 -12.12 3.90
N PHE A 92 11.29 -11.16 4.28
CA PHE A 92 10.87 -10.07 3.39
C PHE A 92 11.26 -8.68 3.88
N LEU A 93 11.24 -8.45 5.20
CA LEU A 93 11.57 -7.15 5.78
C LEU A 93 13.08 -7.03 6.02
N ASN A 94 13.64 -5.88 5.69
CA ASN A 94 15.03 -5.58 6.05
C ASN A 94 15.26 -5.76 7.55
N PRO A 95 16.38 -6.32 7.97
CA PRO A 95 16.73 -6.36 9.37
C PRO A 95 16.76 -4.97 9.99
N THR A 96 16.20 -4.82 11.18
CA THR A 96 16.26 -3.56 11.94
C THR A 96 16.83 -3.81 13.33
N GLY A 97 17.43 -2.78 13.90
CA GLY A 97 17.92 -2.81 15.28
C GLY A 97 16.80 -2.65 16.33
N VAL A 98 15.56 -2.37 15.93
CA VAL A 98 14.46 -2.15 16.88
C VAL A 98 13.30 -3.08 16.60
N GLU A 99 13.11 -4.05 17.52
CA GLU A 99 11.97 -4.98 17.53
C GLU A 99 11.38 -5.00 18.94
N PHE A 100 10.06 -4.91 19.04
CA PHE A 100 9.34 -4.96 20.31
C PHE A 100 7.91 -5.51 20.12
N GLY A 101 7.18 -5.62 21.20
CA GLY A 101 5.78 -6.02 21.17
C GLY A 101 5.39 -6.91 22.35
N ARG A 102 4.32 -7.67 22.20
CA ARG A 102 3.80 -8.54 23.25
C ARG A 102 4.80 -9.59 23.70
N SER A 103 4.88 -9.83 25.02
CA SER A 103 5.75 -10.88 25.57
C SER A 103 5.34 -12.27 25.10
N ALA A 104 4.05 -12.52 24.90
CA ALA A 104 3.52 -13.74 24.29
C ALA A 104 4.12 -14.01 22.88
N HIS A 105 4.52 -12.98 22.16
CA HIS A 105 5.20 -13.05 20.86
C HIS A 105 6.70 -12.77 20.97
N LYS A 106 7.30 -12.86 22.15
CA LYS A 106 8.72 -12.61 22.42
C LYS A 106 9.20 -11.24 21.94
N GLY A 107 8.34 -10.21 21.99
CA GLY A 107 8.67 -8.87 21.54
C GLY A 107 8.91 -8.73 20.04
N ARG A 108 8.28 -9.55 19.19
CA ARG A 108 8.55 -9.60 17.75
C ARG A 108 7.36 -9.17 16.89
N SER A 109 6.38 -8.46 17.45
CA SER A 109 5.20 -8.02 16.70
C SER A 109 5.37 -6.65 16.05
N HIS A 110 6.38 -5.87 16.42
CA HIS A 110 6.64 -4.54 15.85
C HIS A 110 8.09 -4.39 15.40
N ARG A 111 8.31 -3.67 14.28
CA ARG A 111 9.63 -3.34 13.75
C ARG A 111 9.68 -1.87 13.35
N LEU A 112 10.65 -1.11 13.89
CA LEU A 112 10.83 0.29 13.53
C LEU A 112 11.83 0.47 12.42
N TYR A 113 11.50 1.42 11.53
CA TYR A 113 12.34 1.87 10.44
C TYR A 113 12.41 3.40 10.42
N LYS A 114 13.55 3.95 10.01
CA LYS A 114 13.71 5.37 9.66
C LYS A 114 13.49 5.51 8.16
N VAL A 115 12.41 6.17 7.76
CA VAL A 115 12.03 6.33 6.36
C VAL A 115 12.67 7.60 5.80
N LEU A 116 13.58 7.44 4.83
CA LEU A 116 14.43 8.53 4.33
C LEU A 116 13.65 9.60 3.54
N ASP A 117 12.53 9.22 2.95
CA ASP A 117 11.71 10.05 2.06
C ASP A 117 10.25 10.16 2.55
N LEU A 118 10.04 10.21 3.86
CA LEU A 118 8.71 10.24 4.46
C LEU A 118 7.95 11.54 4.14
N ASP A 119 7.00 11.46 3.21
CA ASP A 119 6.01 12.53 2.98
C ASP A 119 4.81 12.37 3.93
N LYS A 120 4.77 13.17 4.99
CA LYS A 120 3.74 13.09 6.05
C LYS A 120 2.32 13.39 5.55
N LYS A 121 2.15 13.99 4.38
CA LYS A 121 0.85 14.22 3.76
C LYS A 121 0.35 13.02 2.96
N LYS A 122 1.27 12.30 2.32
CA LYS A 122 0.97 11.14 1.46
C LYS A 122 1.07 9.82 2.23
N HIS A 123 2.10 9.70 3.08
CA HIS A 123 2.43 8.46 3.76
C HIS A 123 1.74 8.41 5.12
N THR A 124 0.61 7.75 5.15
CA THR A 124 -0.21 7.55 6.34
C THR A 124 -0.24 6.08 6.73
N LYS A 125 -1.04 5.72 7.73
CA LYS A 125 -1.28 4.32 8.11
C LYS A 125 -1.79 3.51 6.90
N LYS A 126 -1.14 2.39 6.62
CA LYS A 126 -1.57 1.38 5.65
C LYS A 126 -1.85 0.08 6.39
N ALA A 127 -3.13 -0.28 6.53
CA ALA A 127 -3.54 -1.54 7.12
C ALA A 127 -3.94 -2.51 6.02
N TYR A 128 -3.42 -3.73 6.09
CA TYR A 128 -3.80 -4.84 5.23
C TYR A 128 -4.51 -5.89 6.06
N THR A 129 -5.78 -6.07 5.76
CA THR A 129 -6.63 -7.10 6.36
C THR A 129 -6.75 -8.27 5.39
N PHE A 130 -6.97 -9.45 5.95
CA PHE A 130 -7.45 -10.59 5.19
C PHE A 130 -8.67 -11.15 5.92
N ARG A 131 -9.81 -11.09 5.24
CA ARG A 131 -11.10 -11.44 5.81
C ARG A 131 -11.39 -12.92 5.61
N ASP A 132 -10.58 -13.73 6.25
CA ASP A 132 -10.78 -15.18 6.31
C ASP A 132 -11.89 -15.47 7.32
N ASN A 133 -13.02 -15.96 6.83
CA ASN A 133 -14.21 -16.21 7.68
C ASN A 133 -13.87 -17.18 8.84
N PRO A 134 -14.19 -16.84 10.12
CA PRO A 134 -15.06 -15.74 10.55
C PRO A 134 -14.33 -14.45 10.99
N ASP A 135 -13.02 -14.43 11.01
CA ASP A 135 -12.23 -13.36 11.66
C ASP A 135 -11.73 -12.33 10.64
N ASP A 136 -12.39 -11.16 10.61
CA ASP A 136 -11.93 -9.96 9.88
C ASP A 136 -10.71 -9.37 10.60
N THR A 137 -9.55 -10.05 10.51
CA THR A 137 -8.34 -9.65 11.22
C THR A 137 -7.37 -8.92 10.32
N THR A 138 -6.82 -7.81 10.82
CA THR A 138 -5.63 -7.19 10.22
C THR A 138 -4.47 -8.19 10.28
N ILE A 139 -3.79 -8.41 9.16
CA ILE A 139 -2.62 -9.30 9.10
C ILE A 139 -1.32 -8.52 9.29
N ILE A 140 -1.25 -7.29 8.77
CA ILE A 140 -0.07 -6.44 8.84
C ILE A 140 -0.45 -4.97 8.69
N GLU A 141 0.20 -4.09 9.44
CA GLU A 141 0.05 -2.64 9.30
C GLU A 141 1.40 -1.95 9.11
N LEU A 142 1.41 -0.92 8.27
CA LEU A 142 2.50 0.06 8.19
C LEU A 142 1.99 1.39 8.75
N ARG A 143 2.50 1.79 9.91
CA ARG A 143 2.11 3.01 10.62
C ARG A 143 3.19 4.06 10.44
N ALA A 144 2.91 5.14 9.73
CA ALA A 144 3.94 6.12 9.39
C ALA A 144 3.70 7.51 9.98
N ASN A 145 2.48 8.02 10.01
CA ASN A 145 2.25 9.41 10.42
C ASN A 145 1.14 9.53 11.46
N ASN A 146 1.41 10.26 12.56
CA ASN A 146 0.47 10.53 13.65
C ASN A 146 -0.18 9.30 14.28
N HIS A 147 0.45 8.13 14.16
CA HIS A 147 0.06 6.93 14.88
C HIS A 147 0.99 6.72 16.07
N TYR A 148 0.58 5.83 16.95
CA TYR A 148 1.40 5.43 18.08
C TYR A 148 1.28 3.92 18.28
N THR A 149 2.33 3.36 18.88
CA THR A 149 2.38 1.95 19.24
C THR A 149 2.98 1.80 20.62
N MET A 150 2.38 0.93 21.44
CA MET A 150 2.85 0.70 22.81
C MET A 150 4.13 -0.15 22.78
N CYS A 151 5.21 0.41 23.29
CA CYS A 151 6.52 -0.25 23.30
C CYS A 151 6.94 -0.77 24.69
N SER A 152 6.28 -0.32 25.76
CA SER A 152 6.50 -0.82 27.11
C SER A 152 5.27 -0.58 27.97
N GLY A 153 4.99 -1.48 28.89
CA GLY A 153 3.84 -1.45 29.78
C GLY A 153 2.99 -2.70 29.71
N SER A 154 1.77 -2.63 30.22
CA SER A 154 0.85 -3.77 30.29
C SER A 154 -0.38 -3.54 29.42
N TYR A 155 -0.84 -4.60 28.79
CA TYR A 155 -2.11 -4.66 28.08
C TYR A 155 -3.26 -5.01 29.06
N ASP A 156 -4.50 -4.79 28.62
CA ASP A 156 -5.71 -5.06 29.44
C ASP A 156 -5.88 -6.55 29.77
N ASP A 157 -5.34 -7.43 28.90
CA ASP A 157 -5.35 -8.89 29.08
C ASP A 157 -4.24 -9.42 30.00
N GLY A 158 -3.41 -8.52 30.56
CA GLY A 158 -2.31 -8.84 31.48
C GLY A 158 -0.99 -9.16 30.79
N ASP A 159 -0.95 -9.23 29.44
CA ASP A 159 0.32 -9.34 28.72
C ASP A 159 1.13 -8.03 28.80
N THR A 160 2.40 -8.08 28.49
CA THR A 160 3.31 -6.94 28.57
C THR A 160 4.02 -6.68 27.25
N ALA A 161 4.29 -5.41 26.95
CA ALA A 161 5.16 -5.05 25.84
C ALA A 161 6.63 -5.11 26.29
N ILE A 162 7.44 -5.81 25.53
CA ILE A 162 8.89 -6.00 25.76
C ILE A 162 9.68 -5.71 24.47
N PHE A 163 10.95 -5.35 24.64
CA PHE A 163 11.89 -5.27 23.52
C PHE A 163 12.58 -6.61 23.28
N ASN A 164 12.64 -7.02 22.01
CA ASN A 164 13.51 -8.08 21.53
C ASN A 164 14.86 -7.50 21.10
N LYS A 165 14.83 -6.33 20.43
CA LYS A 165 16.01 -5.56 20.04
C LYS A 165 15.78 -4.08 20.32
N SER A 166 16.82 -3.36 20.79
CA SER A 166 16.74 -1.95 21.14
C SER A 166 17.96 -1.18 20.65
N GLY A 167 18.21 -1.21 19.34
CA GLY A 167 19.32 -0.53 18.69
C GLY A 167 18.86 0.66 17.83
N LYS A 168 19.55 0.85 16.70
CA LYS A 168 19.21 1.87 15.70
C LYS A 168 18.14 1.33 14.74
N PRO A 169 17.04 2.07 14.47
CA PRO A 169 16.12 1.73 13.37
C PRO A 169 16.86 1.67 12.03
N ALA A 170 16.58 0.68 11.20
CA ALA A 170 17.17 0.59 9.88
C ALA A 170 16.62 1.70 8.98
N GLU A 171 17.49 2.29 8.16
CA GLU A 171 17.13 3.30 7.17
C GLU A 171 16.63 2.64 5.89
N ILE A 172 15.49 3.13 5.36
CA ILE A 172 14.84 2.57 4.18
C ILE A 172 14.00 3.65 3.49
N THR A 173 13.78 3.55 2.17
CA THR A 173 12.81 4.41 1.49
C THR A 173 11.38 3.92 1.73
N TRP A 174 10.40 4.83 1.60
CA TRP A 174 8.98 4.47 1.74
C TRP A 174 8.58 3.35 0.78
N ASP A 175 8.92 3.48 -0.49
CA ASP A 175 8.50 2.51 -1.51
C ASP A 175 9.08 1.12 -1.25
N GLN A 176 10.34 1.04 -0.82
CA GLN A 176 10.95 -0.21 -0.43
C GLN A 176 10.26 -0.85 0.78
N LEU A 177 10.02 -0.07 1.85
CA LEU A 177 9.33 -0.56 3.04
C LEU A 177 7.91 -1.01 2.72
N HIS A 178 7.17 -0.20 1.97
CA HIS A 178 5.80 -0.50 1.55
C HIS A 178 5.71 -1.78 0.72
N LYS A 179 6.63 -1.96 -0.25
CA LYS A 179 6.74 -3.20 -1.04
C LYS A 179 7.03 -4.40 -0.15
N GLN A 180 7.98 -4.31 0.77
CA GLN A 180 8.34 -5.38 1.68
C GLN A 180 7.19 -5.80 2.59
N VAL A 181 6.47 -4.83 3.16
CA VAL A 181 5.25 -5.06 3.96
C VAL A 181 4.18 -5.78 3.14
N ALA A 182 3.94 -5.33 1.92
CA ALA A 182 2.96 -5.96 1.04
C ALA A 182 3.36 -7.38 0.62
N MET A 183 4.64 -7.64 0.34
CA MET A 183 5.15 -8.99 0.07
C MET A 183 4.98 -9.92 1.27
N THR A 184 5.25 -9.44 2.48
CA THR A 184 5.00 -10.18 3.72
C THR A 184 3.52 -10.55 3.84
N GLY A 185 2.62 -9.59 3.55
CA GLY A 185 1.17 -9.83 3.58
C GLY A 185 0.71 -10.87 2.56
N VAL A 186 1.16 -10.77 1.29
CA VAL A 186 0.84 -11.75 0.23
C VAL A 186 1.33 -13.15 0.61
N ALA A 187 2.59 -13.26 1.08
CA ALA A 187 3.16 -14.54 1.50
C ALA A 187 2.40 -15.13 2.70
N SER A 188 1.94 -14.29 3.62
CA SER A 188 1.15 -14.72 4.79
C SER A 188 -0.21 -15.28 4.39
N ILE A 189 -0.93 -14.61 3.48
CA ILE A 189 -2.19 -15.12 2.91
C ILE A 189 -1.94 -16.45 2.19
N MET A 190 -0.92 -16.49 1.35
CA MET A 190 -0.58 -17.70 0.59
C MET A 190 -0.23 -18.86 1.52
N LEU A 191 0.58 -18.63 2.57
CA LEU A 191 0.93 -19.64 3.56
C LEU A 191 -0.29 -20.18 4.31
N ARG A 192 -1.17 -19.29 4.79
CA ARG A 192 -2.42 -19.63 5.48
C ARG A 192 -3.31 -20.50 4.60
N LYS A 193 -3.51 -20.10 3.36
CA LYS A 193 -4.39 -20.79 2.41
C LYS A 193 -3.77 -22.09 1.87
N ALA A 194 -2.46 -22.14 1.67
CA ALA A 194 -1.78 -23.33 1.21
C ALA A 194 -1.94 -24.50 2.21
N ARG A 195 -2.03 -24.23 3.51
CA ARG A 195 -2.22 -25.27 4.54
C ARG A 195 -3.54 -26.03 4.43
N THR A 196 -4.55 -25.42 3.81
CA THR A 196 -5.91 -25.99 3.67
C THR A 196 -6.31 -26.26 2.22
N ALA A 197 -5.46 -25.87 1.25
CA ALA A 197 -5.77 -26.06 -0.17
C ALA A 197 -5.59 -27.50 -0.61
N ASP A 198 -6.62 -28.06 -1.27
CA ASP A 198 -6.55 -29.37 -1.91
C ASP A 198 -7.18 -29.26 -3.31
N PRO A 199 -6.51 -29.68 -4.37
CA PRO A 199 -5.11 -30.15 -4.42
C PRO A 199 -4.09 -28.97 -4.41
N HIS A 200 -3.00 -29.14 -3.69
CA HIS A 200 -1.96 -28.11 -3.53
C HIS A 200 -1.32 -27.66 -4.86
N ASN A 201 -1.08 -28.60 -5.79
CA ASN A 201 -0.46 -28.28 -7.07
C ASN A 201 -1.27 -27.24 -7.89
N GLU A 202 -2.57 -27.34 -7.87
CA GLU A 202 -3.42 -26.39 -8.56
C GLU A 202 -3.46 -25.04 -7.86
N PHE A 203 -3.47 -25.03 -6.53
CA PHE A 203 -3.40 -23.80 -5.75
C PHE A 203 -2.18 -22.96 -6.15
N TYR A 204 -0.99 -23.54 -6.14
CA TYR A 204 0.24 -22.87 -6.53
C TYR A 204 0.20 -22.39 -7.99
N LYS A 205 -0.30 -23.24 -8.92
CA LYS A 205 -0.47 -22.85 -10.32
C LYS A 205 -1.36 -21.63 -10.49
N TYR A 206 -2.48 -21.59 -9.80
CA TYR A 206 -3.41 -20.47 -9.92
C TYR A 206 -2.92 -19.23 -9.20
N MET A 207 -2.20 -19.35 -8.08
CA MET A 207 -1.51 -18.23 -7.45
C MET A 207 -0.47 -17.62 -8.38
N ALA A 208 0.33 -18.43 -9.08
CA ALA A 208 1.25 -17.96 -10.10
C ALA A 208 0.53 -17.17 -11.21
N GLY A 209 -0.63 -17.68 -11.66
CA GLY A 209 -1.49 -16.99 -12.62
C GLY A 209 -2.01 -15.66 -12.12
N ALA A 210 -2.46 -15.61 -10.85
CA ALA A 210 -2.89 -14.37 -10.22
C ALA A 210 -1.75 -13.35 -10.12
N PHE A 211 -0.56 -13.77 -9.73
CA PHE A 211 0.62 -12.92 -9.66
C PHE A 211 0.97 -12.30 -11.02
N LYS A 212 1.01 -13.12 -12.06
CA LYS A 212 1.28 -12.67 -13.43
C LYS A 212 0.19 -11.72 -13.94
N GLN A 213 -1.10 -12.03 -13.74
CA GLN A 213 -2.22 -11.14 -14.11
C GLN A 213 -2.12 -9.76 -13.46
N HIS A 214 -1.65 -9.71 -12.21
CA HIS A 214 -1.42 -8.46 -11.49
C HIS A 214 -0.02 -7.87 -11.75
N LYS A 215 0.72 -8.45 -12.72
CA LYS A 215 2.05 -7.99 -13.16
C LYS A 215 3.11 -7.94 -12.06
N LEU A 216 3.02 -8.85 -11.11
CA LEU A 216 4.13 -9.12 -10.22
C LEU A 216 5.32 -9.61 -11.04
N SER A 217 6.54 -9.16 -10.74
CA SER A 217 7.72 -9.66 -11.43
C SER A 217 7.94 -11.15 -11.15
N GLU A 218 8.56 -11.88 -12.09
CA GLU A 218 8.86 -13.30 -11.88
C GLU A 218 9.77 -13.50 -10.65
N ASP A 219 10.70 -12.59 -10.42
CA ASP A 219 11.61 -12.64 -9.26
C ASP A 219 10.87 -12.45 -7.93
N ASP A 220 9.97 -11.45 -7.84
CA ASP A 220 9.16 -11.25 -6.62
C ASP A 220 8.25 -12.46 -6.37
N ALA A 221 7.61 -12.98 -7.43
CA ALA A 221 6.78 -14.18 -7.34
C ALA A 221 7.58 -15.40 -6.90
N LYS A 222 8.77 -15.59 -7.45
CA LYS A 222 9.71 -16.65 -7.10
C LYS A 222 10.08 -16.57 -5.63
N LYS A 223 10.48 -15.41 -5.14
CA LYS A 223 10.82 -15.20 -3.73
C LYS A 223 9.64 -15.56 -2.80
N ILE A 224 8.43 -15.15 -3.13
CA ILE A 224 7.23 -15.49 -2.34
C ILE A 224 7.01 -17.00 -2.32
N PHE A 225 7.13 -17.67 -3.47
CA PHE A 225 6.93 -19.12 -3.57
C PHE A 225 7.97 -19.88 -2.76
N GLU A 226 9.26 -19.60 -2.92
CA GLU A 226 10.36 -20.24 -2.18
C GLU A 226 10.12 -20.17 -0.67
N VAL A 227 9.83 -18.96 -0.18
CA VAL A 227 9.61 -18.75 1.26
C VAL A 227 8.36 -19.49 1.77
N VAL A 228 7.25 -19.42 1.03
CA VAL A 228 6.00 -20.08 1.43
C VAL A 228 6.17 -21.60 1.41
N LEU A 229 6.78 -22.15 0.37
CA LEU A 229 7.03 -23.58 0.26
C LEU A 229 7.90 -24.10 1.41
N ALA A 230 8.97 -23.38 1.76
CA ALA A 230 9.83 -23.75 2.89
C ALA A 230 9.11 -23.75 4.25
N LYS A 231 8.00 -22.98 4.40
CA LYS A 231 7.25 -22.84 5.66
C LYS A 231 5.92 -23.60 5.69
N THR A 232 5.48 -24.16 4.56
CA THR A 232 4.15 -24.84 4.48
C THR A 232 4.17 -26.24 5.13
N ASN A 233 5.34 -26.87 5.30
CA ASN A 233 5.49 -28.25 5.82
C ASN A 233 4.58 -29.26 5.09
N CYS A 234 4.39 -29.09 3.78
CA CYS A 234 3.53 -29.94 2.98
C CYS A 234 4.34 -31.07 2.36
N ALA A 235 4.04 -32.34 2.72
CA ALA A 235 4.76 -33.49 2.22
C ALA A 235 4.72 -33.66 0.69
N ASP A 236 3.60 -33.19 0.07
CA ASP A 236 3.37 -33.31 -1.37
C ASP A 236 3.81 -32.07 -2.16
N CYS A 237 4.35 -31.05 -1.47
CA CYS A 237 4.78 -29.80 -2.08
C CYS A 237 6.26 -29.84 -2.44
N LYS A 238 6.62 -30.56 -3.50
CA LYS A 238 8.02 -30.55 -3.99
C LYS A 238 8.35 -29.18 -4.55
N GLU A 239 9.28 -28.47 -3.94
CA GLU A 239 9.68 -27.11 -4.30
C GLU A 239 10.05 -27.01 -5.78
N SER A 240 10.87 -27.94 -6.30
CA SER A 240 11.30 -27.97 -7.69
C SER A 240 10.13 -28.03 -8.68
N GLU A 241 9.08 -28.81 -8.38
CA GLU A 241 7.89 -28.92 -9.21
C GLU A 241 7.08 -27.62 -9.20
N ARG A 242 6.92 -26.99 -8.01
CA ARG A 242 6.17 -25.72 -7.87
C ARG A 242 6.90 -24.55 -8.54
N MET A 243 8.23 -24.54 -8.44
CA MET A 243 9.04 -23.54 -9.14
C MET A 243 9.02 -23.73 -10.67
N ALA A 244 9.00 -24.98 -11.16
CA ALA A 244 8.80 -25.25 -12.59
C ALA A 244 7.41 -24.81 -13.08
N GLN A 245 6.36 -25.01 -12.27
CA GLN A 245 5.00 -24.51 -12.57
C GLN A 245 4.97 -22.99 -12.65
N LEU A 246 5.58 -22.27 -11.70
CA LEU A 246 5.69 -20.82 -11.71
C LEU A 246 6.32 -20.34 -13.02
N LYS A 247 7.51 -20.84 -13.37
CA LYS A 247 8.20 -20.50 -14.62
C LYS A 247 7.35 -20.79 -15.86
N SER A 248 6.63 -21.92 -15.88
CA SER A 248 5.73 -22.28 -16.98
C SER A 248 4.61 -21.25 -17.12
N VAL A 249 3.95 -20.89 -16.02
CA VAL A 249 2.87 -19.87 -16.03
C VAL A 249 3.37 -18.52 -16.52
N TYR A 250 4.58 -18.10 -16.14
CA TYR A 250 5.14 -16.82 -16.59
C TYR A 250 5.51 -16.82 -18.10
N LYS A 251 5.70 -17.98 -18.73
CA LYS A 251 5.90 -18.09 -20.17
C LYS A 251 4.60 -18.09 -21.00
N LEU A 252 3.44 -18.46 -20.40
CA LEU A 252 2.15 -18.51 -21.10
C LEU A 252 1.73 -17.14 -21.64
N GLU A 253 1.02 -17.11 -22.74
CA GLU A 253 0.36 -15.89 -23.22
C GLU A 253 -0.79 -15.46 -22.32
N LYS A 254 -1.19 -14.19 -22.42
CA LYS A 254 -2.17 -13.57 -21.52
C LYS A 254 -3.55 -14.26 -21.55
N THR A 255 -3.94 -14.81 -22.68
CA THR A 255 -5.24 -15.47 -22.92
C THR A 255 -5.37 -16.84 -22.28
N GLU A 256 -4.25 -17.50 -21.98
CA GLU A 256 -4.21 -18.86 -21.43
C GLU A 256 -4.08 -18.93 -19.91
N GLN A 257 -4.06 -17.75 -19.25
CA GLN A 257 -3.79 -17.67 -17.83
C GLN A 257 -5.04 -17.86 -16.99
N THR A 258 -5.02 -18.87 -16.16
CA THR A 258 -5.92 -18.99 -15.01
C THR A 258 -5.33 -18.23 -13.81
N GLY A 259 -6.18 -17.65 -12.98
CA GLY A 259 -5.70 -16.82 -11.86
C GLY A 259 -6.75 -16.65 -10.78
N LEU A 260 -6.81 -15.47 -10.20
CA LEU A 260 -7.63 -15.16 -9.04
C LEU A 260 -9.12 -15.55 -9.18
N PRO A 261 -9.81 -15.36 -10.33
CA PRO A 261 -11.20 -15.84 -10.47
C PRO A 261 -11.36 -17.34 -10.28
N THR A 262 -10.37 -18.13 -10.74
CA THR A 262 -10.38 -19.59 -10.57
C THR A 262 -10.14 -19.99 -9.12
N ILE A 263 -9.24 -19.29 -8.41
CA ILE A 263 -9.00 -19.48 -6.97
C ILE A 263 -10.29 -19.25 -6.20
N VAL A 264 -10.95 -18.12 -6.41
CA VAL A 264 -12.20 -17.74 -5.77
C VAL A 264 -13.26 -18.81 -5.95
N LYS A 265 -13.46 -19.29 -7.19
CA LYS A 265 -14.45 -20.32 -7.49
C LYS A 265 -14.10 -21.67 -6.87
N LYS A 266 -12.86 -22.13 -6.98
CA LYS A 266 -12.43 -23.48 -6.58
C LYS A 266 -12.35 -23.65 -5.08
N TRP A 267 -11.75 -22.67 -4.37
CA TRP A 267 -11.60 -22.71 -2.91
C TRP A 267 -12.64 -21.86 -2.18
N LYS A 268 -13.69 -21.41 -2.87
CA LYS A 268 -14.83 -20.66 -2.29
C LYS A 268 -14.39 -19.42 -1.51
N TRP A 269 -13.36 -18.72 -2.01
CA TRP A 269 -12.97 -17.45 -1.43
C TRP A 269 -14.08 -16.43 -1.58
N SER A 270 -14.28 -15.62 -0.56
CA SER A 270 -15.20 -14.48 -0.62
C SER A 270 -14.67 -13.38 -1.55
N ASP A 271 -15.55 -12.46 -1.97
CA ASP A 271 -15.12 -11.28 -2.71
C ASP A 271 -14.17 -10.41 -1.88
N ASN A 272 -14.35 -10.38 -0.55
CA ASN A 272 -13.45 -9.65 0.35
C ASN A 272 -12.03 -10.24 0.35
N GLU A 273 -11.87 -11.56 0.47
CA GLU A 273 -10.57 -12.24 0.41
C GLU A 273 -9.85 -11.96 -0.91
N LYS A 274 -10.60 -12.02 -2.02
CA LYS A 274 -10.09 -11.68 -3.35
C LYS A 274 -9.59 -10.24 -3.42
N ASP A 275 -10.37 -9.30 -2.92
CA ASP A 275 -10.05 -7.88 -2.99
C ASP A 275 -8.90 -7.51 -2.05
N ASP A 276 -8.78 -8.15 -0.88
CA ASP A 276 -7.67 -7.96 0.03
C ASP A 276 -6.35 -8.46 -0.57
N LEU A 277 -6.34 -9.64 -1.22
CA LEU A 277 -5.16 -10.10 -1.96
C LEU A 277 -4.79 -9.14 -3.10
N LYS A 278 -5.76 -8.63 -3.87
CA LYS A 278 -5.51 -7.65 -4.93
C LYS A 278 -4.85 -6.38 -4.39
N LYS A 279 -5.34 -5.82 -3.28
CA LYS A 279 -4.75 -4.62 -2.65
C LYS A 279 -3.26 -4.80 -2.37
N LEU A 280 -2.88 -5.96 -1.83
CA LEU A 280 -1.48 -6.28 -1.56
C LEU A 280 -0.65 -6.43 -2.84
N LEU A 281 -1.16 -7.16 -3.85
CA LEU A 281 -0.48 -7.32 -5.14
C LEU A 281 -0.24 -5.97 -5.84
N TYR A 282 -1.20 -5.08 -5.75
CA TYR A 282 -1.06 -3.72 -6.28
C TYR A 282 -0.04 -2.90 -5.48
N ALA A 283 0.00 -3.06 -4.17
CA ALA A 283 1.01 -2.39 -3.35
C ALA A 283 2.44 -2.83 -3.71
N ILE A 284 2.65 -4.11 -4.05
CA ILE A 284 3.95 -4.61 -4.50
C ILE A 284 4.34 -4.02 -5.86
N THR A 285 3.39 -3.92 -6.78
CA THR A 285 3.66 -3.51 -8.16
C THR A 285 3.63 -2.00 -8.40
N GLY A 286 3.42 -1.21 -7.34
CA GLY A 286 3.21 0.24 -7.45
C GLY A 286 1.94 0.62 -8.19
N ARG A 287 1.09 -0.36 -8.53
CA ARG A 287 -0.19 -0.13 -9.17
C ARG A 287 -1.22 0.12 -8.07
N HIS A 288 -1.75 1.29 -8.07
CA HIS A 288 -2.85 1.61 -7.19
C HIS A 288 -4.12 0.88 -7.66
N ALA A 289 -4.46 -0.25 -7.02
CA ALA A 289 -5.84 -0.63 -6.85
C ALA A 289 -6.28 -0.25 -5.44
N LEU A 290 -5.92 0.91 -5.06
CA LEU A 290 -6.78 1.63 -4.15
C LEU A 290 -8.08 1.86 -4.91
N PRO A 291 -9.24 1.81 -4.27
CA PRO A 291 -10.37 2.59 -4.73
C PRO A 291 -9.76 3.93 -5.14
N ILE A 292 -9.99 4.35 -6.39
CA ILE A 292 -9.40 5.57 -6.96
C ILE A 292 -9.33 6.54 -5.83
N GLN A 293 -8.09 6.90 -5.38
CA GLN A 293 -7.99 7.81 -4.25
C GLN A 293 -8.88 8.97 -4.67
N THR A 294 -9.77 9.38 -3.80
CA THR A 294 -10.80 10.36 -4.16
C THR A 294 -10.20 11.55 -4.91
N ASN A 295 -8.94 11.86 -4.65
CA ASN A 295 -8.16 12.86 -5.40
C ASN A 295 -7.78 12.41 -6.84
N ASP A 296 -7.52 11.13 -7.07
CA ASP A 296 -7.20 10.62 -8.42
C ASP A 296 -8.48 10.53 -9.27
N PHE A 297 -9.61 10.20 -8.66
CA PHE A 297 -10.91 10.28 -9.31
C PHE A 297 -11.23 11.71 -9.76
N VAL A 298 -10.98 12.71 -8.90
CA VAL A 298 -11.19 14.12 -9.25
C VAL A 298 -10.31 14.55 -10.42
N LYS A 299 -9.06 14.15 -10.44
CA LYS A 299 -8.12 14.45 -11.55
C LYS A 299 -8.42 13.68 -12.84
N ARG A 300 -9.13 12.56 -12.73
CA ARG A 300 -9.50 11.71 -13.85
C ARG A 300 -10.76 12.20 -14.57
N ILE A 301 -11.69 12.82 -13.86
CA ILE A 301 -12.98 13.23 -14.40
C ILE A 301 -13.01 14.75 -14.63
N ALA A 302 -13.42 15.16 -15.81
CA ALA A 302 -13.68 16.56 -16.15
C ALA A 302 -15.13 16.75 -16.62
N TYR A 303 -15.80 17.82 -16.18
CA TYR A 303 -17.10 18.17 -16.70
C TYR A 303 -16.96 19.03 -17.95
N MET A 304 -17.59 18.61 -19.04
CA MET A 304 -17.56 19.28 -20.34
C MET A 304 -18.81 20.14 -20.51
N MET A 305 -18.64 21.46 -20.44
CA MET A 305 -19.77 22.42 -20.43
C MET A 305 -20.61 22.38 -21.72
N LYS A 306 -19.99 22.31 -22.89
CA LYS A 306 -20.71 22.29 -24.17
C LYS A 306 -21.53 21.02 -24.35
N GLN A 307 -20.96 19.87 -23.96
CA GLN A 307 -21.58 18.58 -24.12
C GLN A 307 -22.53 18.23 -22.97
N LYS A 308 -22.44 18.97 -21.85
CA LYS A 308 -23.14 18.70 -20.57
C LYS A 308 -22.91 17.28 -20.04
N LYS A 309 -21.73 16.74 -20.28
CA LYS A 309 -21.31 15.37 -19.91
C LYS A 309 -20.00 15.38 -19.13
N TYR A 310 -19.66 14.25 -18.53
CA TYR A 310 -18.40 14.03 -17.84
C TYR A 310 -17.46 13.25 -18.77
N TYR A 311 -16.23 13.74 -18.91
CA TYR A 311 -15.19 13.10 -19.69
C TYR A 311 -14.23 12.36 -18.78
N ASP A 312 -14.05 11.05 -19.01
CA ASP A 312 -13.06 10.23 -18.34
C ASP A 312 -11.74 10.30 -19.11
N LEU A 313 -10.76 10.98 -18.54
CA LEU A 313 -9.46 11.21 -19.15
C LEU A 313 -8.65 9.91 -19.40
N GLN A 314 -8.93 8.85 -18.64
CA GLN A 314 -8.23 7.58 -18.80
C GLN A 314 -8.85 6.73 -19.90
N ASP A 315 -10.19 6.64 -19.92
CA ASP A 315 -10.90 5.85 -20.92
C ASP A 315 -11.08 6.63 -22.23
N LYS A 316 -10.94 7.97 -22.17
CA LYS A 316 -11.17 8.91 -23.29
C LYS A 316 -12.63 8.87 -23.80
N GLU A 317 -13.58 8.70 -22.88
CA GLU A 317 -14.99 8.57 -23.19
C GLU A 317 -15.86 9.55 -22.41
N MET A 318 -17.02 9.89 -23.01
CA MET A 318 -18.03 10.75 -22.42
C MET A 318 -19.12 9.95 -21.71
N TYR A 319 -19.45 10.36 -20.50
CA TYR A 319 -20.46 9.70 -19.67
C TYR A 319 -21.50 10.70 -19.16
N ASP A 320 -22.74 10.24 -19.04
CA ASP A 320 -23.76 10.95 -18.27
C ASP A 320 -23.47 10.83 -16.76
N ALA A 321 -24.09 11.70 -15.98
CA ALA A 321 -23.87 11.75 -14.52
C ALA A 321 -24.13 10.40 -13.84
N GLU A 322 -25.23 9.76 -14.18
CA GLU A 322 -25.63 8.46 -13.63
C GLU A 322 -24.63 7.36 -14.01
N ALA A 323 -24.15 7.36 -15.24
CA ALA A 323 -23.16 6.38 -15.71
C ALA A 323 -21.82 6.49 -14.95
N ILE A 324 -21.37 7.71 -14.60
CA ILE A 324 -20.19 7.92 -13.75
C ILE A 324 -20.43 7.37 -12.34
N ASP A 325 -21.58 7.66 -11.73
CA ASP A 325 -21.88 7.17 -10.39
C ASP A 325 -21.94 5.63 -10.36
N VAL A 326 -22.54 4.99 -11.37
CA VAL A 326 -22.56 3.52 -11.50
C VAL A 326 -21.16 2.94 -11.74
N LYS A 327 -20.40 3.52 -12.66
CA LYS A 327 -19.06 3.06 -13.05
C LYS A 327 -18.11 3.02 -11.86
N TYR A 328 -18.15 4.05 -11.03
CA TYR A 328 -17.26 4.23 -9.88
C TYR A 328 -17.89 3.89 -8.53
N ALA A 329 -19.15 3.38 -8.50
CA ALA A 329 -19.85 3.02 -7.28
C ALA A 329 -19.04 2.09 -6.35
N LYS A 330 -18.28 1.14 -6.93
CA LYS A 330 -17.43 0.22 -6.17
C LYS A 330 -16.31 0.91 -5.43
N ASP A 331 -15.74 1.97 -6.01
CA ASP A 331 -14.63 2.72 -5.44
C ASP A 331 -15.06 3.64 -4.29
N PHE A 332 -16.35 3.91 -4.20
CA PHE A 332 -16.97 4.79 -3.21
C PHE A 332 -17.88 4.07 -2.21
N ARG A 333 -17.86 2.73 -2.14
CA ARG A 333 -18.77 1.94 -1.26
C ARG A 333 -18.73 2.36 0.20
N ASP A 334 -17.55 2.71 0.69
CA ASP A 334 -17.33 3.07 2.09
C ASP A 334 -17.33 4.59 2.31
N GLN A 335 -17.72 5.36 1.29
CA GLN A 335 -17.76 6.81 1.34
C GLN A 335 -19.18 7.32 1.63
N LYS A 336 -19.25 8.43 2.36
CA LYS A 336 -20.52 9.13 2.65
C LYS A 336 -21.19 9.71 1.39
N TYR A 337 -20.46 9.79 0.30
CA TYR A 337 -20.86 10.47 -0.94
C TYR A 337 -20.80 9.52 -2.13
N THR A 338 -21.72 9.73 -3.12
CA THR A 338 -21.56 9.11 -4.43
C THR A 338 -20.36 9.72 -5.16
N PRO A 339 -19.77 9.00 -6.16
CA PRO A 339 -18.63 9.51 -6.94
C PRO A 339 -18.80 10.96 -7.41
N LEU A 340 -19.90 11.27 -8.07
CA LEU A 340 -20.14 12.63 -8.56
C LEU A 340 -20.47 13.63 -7.48
N SER A 341 -21.14 13.23 -6.40
CA SER A 341 -21.40 14.15 -5.29
C SER A 341 -20.12 14.53 -4.58
N PHE A 342 -19.15 13.64 -4.51
CA PHE A 342 -17.79 13.91 -4.05
C PHE A 342 -17.06 14.87 -5.02
N TRP A 343 -17.03 14.51 -6.32
CA TRP A 343 -16.39 15.33 -7.35
C TRP A 343 -16.91 16.76 -7.34
N LYS A 344 -18.23 16.98 -7.32
CA LYS A 344 -18.85 18.31 -7.32
C LYS A 344 -18.44 19.20 -6.14
N LYS A 345 -18.01 18.61 -5.02
CA LYS A 345 -17.60 19.33 -3.81
C LYS A 345 -16.10 19.54 -3.71
N HIS A 346 -15.33 18.87 -4.57
CA HIS A 346 -13.88 18.92 -4.49
C HIS A 346 -13.32 20.19 -5.17
N PRO A 347 -12.39 20.92 -4.52
CA PRO A 347 -11.86 22.17 -5.08
C PRO A 347 -11.09 22.01 -6.39
N ASP A 348 -10.49 20.84 -6.62
CA ASP A 348 -9.69 20.56 -7.81
C ASP A 348 -10.52 19.95 -8.97
N SER A 349 -11.84 19.95 -8.88
CA SER A 349 -12.71 19.43 -9.93
C SER A 349 -12.63 20.25 -11.19
N ALA A 350 -12.24 19.63 -12.30
CA ALA A 350 -12.02 20.33 -13.56
C ALA A 350 -13.34 20.54 -14.33
N VAL A 351 -13.68 21.80 -14.56
CA VAL A 351 -14.81 22.21 -15.43
C VAL A 351 -14.22 22.79 -16.69
N CYS A 352 -14.30 22.06 -17.80
CA CYS A 352 -13.73 22.44 -19.09
C CYS A 352 -14.80 22.89 -20.07
N VAL A 353 -14.47 23.84 -20.91
CA VAL A 353 -15.42 24.34 -21.92
C VAL A 353 -15.54 23.38 -23.09
N ASP A 354 -14.39 22.89 -23.58
CA ASP A 354 -14.29 22.04 -24.75
C ASP A 354 -12.92 21.36 -24.82
N PHE A 355 -12.68 20.61 -25.91
CA PHE A 355 -11.38 20.10 -26.26
C PHE A 355 -10.55 21.14 -27.04
N THR A 356 -9.24 21.03 -26.94
CA THR A 356 -8.29 21.79 -27.75
C THR A 356 -7.13 20.89 -28.16
N TYR A 357 -6.45 21.26 -29.23
CA TYR A 357 -5.20 20.63 -29.63
C TYR A 357 -4.08 21.65 -29.50
N LYS A 358 -3.23 21.46 -28.50
CA LYS A 358 -2.08 22.33 -28.24
C LYS A 358 -0.81 21.48 -28.24
N PRO A 359 -0.14 21.34 -29.40
CA PRO A 359 1.08 20.58 -29.50
C PRO A 359 2.19 21.18 -28.65
N MET A 360 3.18 20.38 -28.31
CA MET A 360 4.36 20.75 -27.49
C MET A 360 4.06 21.12 -26.02
N THR A 361 2.84 20.91 -25.53
CA THR A 361 2.57 20.99 -24.09
C THR A 361 2.04 19.64 -23.59
N LYS A 362 2.67 19.13 -22.52
CA LYS A 362 2.28 17.85 -21.88
C LYS A 362 1.11 18.01 -20.91
N GLU A 363 0.69 19.23 -20.65
CA GLU A 363 -0.41 19.50 -19.73
C GLU A 363 -1.73 19.06 -20.36
N ARG A 364 -2.49 18.26 -19.61
CA ARG A 364 -3.83 17.79 -20.01
C ARG A 364 -4.88 18.89 -19.94
N PHE A 365 -4.73 19.82 -19.02
CA PHE A 365 -5.61 20.98 -18.86
C PHE A 365 -4.85 22.24 -19.22
N VAL A 366 -5.34 22.96 -20.20
CA VAL A 366 -4.70 24.17 -20.70
C VAL A 366 -5.70 25.32 -20.78
N HIS A 367 -5.24 26.55 -20.52
CA HIS A 367 -6.03 27.72 -20.73
C HIS A 367 -5.91 28.25 -22.15
N VAL A 368 -7.02 28.38 -22.83
CA VAL A 368 -7.15 29.04 -24.14
C VAL A 368 -8.14 30.18 -23.98
N GLU A 369 -7.73 31.41 -24.23
CA GLU A 369 -8.58 32.60 -24.08
C GLU A 369 -9.29 32.66 -22.71
N LYS A 370 -8.58 32.42 -21.64
CA LYS A 370 -9.09 32.36 -20.24
C LYS A 370 -10.09 31.23 -19.96
N LYS A 371 -10.30 30.27 -20.89
CA LYS A 371 -11.17 29.10 -20.70
C LYS A 371 -10.33 27.88 -20.48
N LEU A 372 -10.69 27.07 -19.49
CA LEU A 372 -10.03 25.77 -19.27
C LEU A 372 -10.50 24.77 -20.34
N MET A 373 -9.56 24.14 -21.01
CA MET A 373 -9.78 23.20 -22.11
C MET A 373 -9.03 21.92 -21.84
N ILE A 374 -9.55 20.79 -22.36
CA ILE A 374 -8.80 19.53 -22.37
C ILE A 374 -7.90 19.51 -23.59
N ASN A 375 -6.58 19.38 -23.38
CA ASN A 375 -5.64 19.19 -24.46
C ASN A 375 -5.63 17.71 -24.90
N VAL A 376 -6.02 17.46 -26.14
CA VAL A 376 -6.04 16.12 -26.74
C VAL A 376 -4.72 15.75 -27.43
N TYR A 377 -3.72 16.65 -27.39
CA TYR A 377 -2.40 16.32 -27.90
C TYR A 377 -1.75 15.20 -27.08
N GLU A 378 -1.29 14.18 -27.76
CA GLU A 378 -0.45 13.11 -27.21
C GLU A 378 0.87 13.10 -27.97
N GLU A 379 1.96 13.13 -27.21
CA GLU A 379 3.29 12.98 -27.78
C GLU A 379 3.45 11.51 -28.21
N HIS A 380 3.60 11.28 -29.48
CA HIS A 380 3.93 9.95 -30.00
C HIS A 380 5.44 9.88 -30.19
N ASP A 381 6.08 8.88 -29.62
CA ASP A 381 7.49 8.51 -29.86
C ASP A 381 7.65 7.91 -31.27
N LEU A 382 7.12 8.57 -32.29
CA LEU A 382 7.34 8.22 -33.67
C LEU A 382 8.77 8.64 -33.99
N LYS A 383 9.70 7.70 -33.94
CA LYS A 383 11.02 7.89 -34.58
C LYS A 383 10.80 7.95 -36.07
N PRO A 384 11.28 9.00 -36.77
CA PRO A 384 11.22 9.04 -38.20
C PRO A 384 11.91 7.78 -38.76
N ASP A 385 11.20 6.98 -39.51
CA ASP A 385 11.82 5.93 -40.28
C ASP A 385 12.45 6.59 -41.53
N PRO A 386 13.78 6.62 -41.64
CA PRO A 386 14.44 7.26 -42.79
C PRO A 386 14.15 6.56 -44.12
N LYS A 387 13.44 5.44 -44.11
CA LYS A 387 13.03 4.69 -45.30
C LYS A 387 11.60 5.01 -45.77
N VAL A 388 10.84 5.77 -44.98
CA VAL A 388 9.47 6.15 -45.38
C VAL A 388 9.57 7.28 -46.39
N ASP A 389 9.03 7.00 -47.57
CA ASP A 389 8.85 8.01 -48.60
C ASP A 389 7.84 9.05 -48.13
N THR A 390 8.30 10.29 -47.93
CA THR A 390 7.48 11.41 -47.46
C THR A 390 6.76 12.13 -48.60
N ASP A 391 7.00 11.78 -49.83
CA ASP A 391 6.45 12.49 -51.01
C ASP A 391 4.92 12.48 -51.03
N LEU A 392 4.31 11.35 -50.62
CA LEU A 392 2.85 11.24 -50.51
C LEU A 392 2.29 12.14 -49.40
N TYR A 393 2.98 12.22 -48.25
CA TYR A 393 2.60 13.09 -47.14
C TYR A 393 2.74 14.56 -47.53
N GLU A 394 3.84 14.93 -48.18
CA GLU A 394 4.05 16.30 -48.69
C GLU A 394 3.02 16.69 -49.74
N ALA A 395 2.67 15.76 -50.65
CA ALA A 395 1.62 15.98 -51.63
C ALA A 395 0.25 16.20 -50.98
N LEU A 396 -0.08 15.39 -49.93
CA LEU A 396 -1.31 15.54 -49.15
C LEU A 396 -1.34 16.88 -48.43
N VAL A 397 -0.25 17.27 -47.77
CA VAL A 397 -0.17 18.55 -47.06
C VAL A 397 -0.28 19.74 -48.04
N LYS A 398 0.35 19.66 -49.21
CA LYS A 398 0.20 20.66 -50.26
C LYS A 398 -1.23 20.75 -50.81
N HIS A 399 -1.93 19.62 -50.89
CA HIS A 399 -3.32 19.59 -51.32
C HIS A 399 -4.30 20.18 -50.30
N VAL A 400 -4.12 19.83 -49.05
CA VAL A 400 -5.02 20.24 -47.96
C VAL A 400 -4.73 21.68 -47.49
N ILE A 401 -3.48 22.13 -47.55
CA ILE A 401 -3.03 23.44 -47.10
C ILE A 401 -2.40 24.18 -48.29
N PRO A 402 -3.20 24.86 -49.12
CA PRO A 402 -2.73 25.50 -50.34
C PRO A 402 -1.80 26.70 -50.12
N HIS A 403 -1.79 27.32 -48.93
CA HIS A 403 -0.98 28.47 -48.62
C HIS A 403 0.39 28.08 -48.08
N ASP A 404 1.46 28.53 -48.74
CA ASP A 404 2.86 28.17 -48.44
C ASP A 404 3.28 28.54 -47.02
N GLU A 405 2.85 29.65 -46.52
CA GLU A 405 3.17 30.10 -45.15
C GLU A 405 2.57 29.18 -44.07
N CYS A 406 1.34 28.67 -44.29
CA CYS A 406 0.70 27.75 -43.37
C CYS A 406 1.36 26.36 -43.41
N ARG A 407 1.88 25.94 -44.57
CA ARG A 407 2.56 24.64 -44.74
C ARG A 407 3.87 24.51 -44.00
N LYS A 408 4.60 25.63 -43.78
CA LYS A 408 5.88 25.65 -43.05
C LYS A 408 5.76 25.13 -41.59
N HIS A 409 4.56 25.00 -41.08
CA HIS A 409 4.32 24.47 -39.73
C HIS A 409 4.02 22.95 -39.73
N PHE A 410 3.84 22.34 -40.94
CA PHE A 410 3.49 20.93 -41.08
C PHE A 410 4.54 20.10 -41.81
N LEU A 411 5.48 20.76 -42.51
CA LEU A 411 6.64 20.18 -43.17
C LEU A 411 7.91 20.61 -42.43
#